data_a68a395ac0d541c6c8a22f2411373433
#
_entry.id   a68a395ac0d541c6c8a22f2411373433
#
_cell.length_a   1.000
_cell.length_b   1.000
_cell.length_c   1.000
_cell.angle_alpha   90.00
_cell.angle_beta   90.00
_cell.angle_gamma   90.00
#
_symmetry.space_group_name_H-M   'P 1'
#
loop_
_entity.id
_entity.type
_entity.pdbx_description
1 polymer ?
#
loop_
_entity_poly.entity_id
_entity_poly.type
_entity_poly.pdbx_seq_one_letter_code
_entity_poly.pdbx_strand_id
1 'polypeptide(L)'
;MSAYLAHFVFALVLSAILSAIYKNPLKKRLIALACAPILLYVLFYNYDYGLMDGIIPFIISYAGAAFSVCLSLLVVSFHKTQAEFVCISTKPLAKFLLSEFLVCLFICVIYVSPWAIDTFPLSNVEAVLFTVFAGDNEGAEEFVISSFMNKVFYPVLWTSIVILILELVLSFVLSRRCFYCEVKFWKFKLRFNQHGFIQILWQMQKAILVISISYAAILLLVLPGIIMSAPFKALIQQPVDSEFYRENYVHPDSVKIIAQGKPKNLVVIFLESMEKNFAQYTPEIARLEKSSLDFVPGGQNVSGTSWTIAGITGKLCGIPLNMPMGINEYHGRLPTYVPYAKCLMDVLADKGYNQLYAQGTSGEFTQKKDFWKSHGNVEIHDIEYYKSAGKVPKDYYVFWGFEDRKLYHFVKDELDSISNLDKPFALYMLTVDTHQPQGFLDDSCKVSLKEVGVAEDNVNRFPEALRCASMQLESFINWMREQPWFEKTVIFVMGDHATLSLSTKAGLPQSESIYWTNFVINAHLDSGKTYRQGRTYSSLDMFPTILESMGFELENHAIALGKSLYADSPTLLEKYGQKTLDSLLRERSIQYDYFLMGR
;
A
#
# COMPACT_ATOMS: atom_id res chain seq x y z
N MET A 1 -9.06 17.36 11.12
CA MET A 1 -9.55 16.90 12.45
C MET A 1 -10.82 16.13 12.17
N SER A 2 -10.73 14.86 12.32
CA SER A 2 -11.45 13.86 11.56
C SER A 2 -12.94 13.75 11.90
N ALA A 3 -13.67 13.26 10.93
CA ALA A 3 -15.06 12.84 11.06
C ALA A 3 -15.31 11.96 12.30
N TYR A 4 -14.33 11.16 12.75
CA TYR A 4 -14.43 10.36 13.99
C TYR A 4 -14.64 11.20 15.25
N LEU A 5 -13.92 12.31 15.42
CA LEU A 5 -14.15 13.21 16.55
C LEU A 5 -15.56 13.83 16.48
N ALA A 6 -16.00 14.22 15.28
CA ALA A 6 -17.34 14.75 15.07
C ALA A 6 -18.41 13.70 15.41
N HIS A 7 -18.22 12.41 15.04
CA HIS A 7 -19.14 11.33 15.36
C HIS A 7 -19.16 11.00 16.84
N PHE A 8 -17.99 10.95 17.46
CA PHE A 8 -17.86 10.71 18.89
C PHE A 8 -18.57 11.81 19.68
N VAL A 9 -18.30 13.07 19.35
CA VAL A 9 -18.96 14.23 19.94
C VAL A 9 -20.48 14.20 19.68
N PHE A 10 -20.90 13.89 18.44
CA PHE A 10 -22.31 13.78 18.08
C PHE A 10 -23.00 12.67 18.86
N ALA A 11 -22.42 11.47 18.98
CA ALA A 11 -22.98 10.37 19.76
C ALA A 11 -23.12 10.74 21.24
N LEU A 12 -22.12 11.44 21.78
CA LEU A 12 -22.10 11.88 23.18
C LEU A 12 -23.14 12.97 23.44
N VAL A 13 -23.24 13.97 22.58
CA VAL A 13 -24.22 15.05 22.63
C VAL A 13 -25.64 14.48 22.45
N LEU A 14 -25.85 13.60 21.48
CA LEU A 14 -27.14 12.95 21.25
C LEU A 14 -27.56 12.12 22.46
N SER A 15 -26.65 11.33 23.04
CA SER A 15 -26.92 10.55 24.27
C SER A 15 -27.30 11.44 25.46
N ALA A 16 -26.60 12.57 25.63
CA ALA A 16 -26.87 13.54 26.67
C ALA A 16 -28.24 14.21 26.47
N ILE A 17 -28.56 14.66 25.26
CA ILE A 17 -29.86 15.27 24.90
C ILE A 17 -31.00 14.27 25.12
N LEU A 18 -30.85 13.04 24.61
CA LEU A 18 -31.89 12.00 24.78
C LEU A 18 -32.10 11.63 26.25
N SER A 19 -31.02 11.62 27.05
CA SER A 19 -31.10 11.39 28.50
C SER A 19 -31.79 12.53 29.24
N ALA A 20 -31.63 13.77 28.79
CA ALA A 20 -32.25 14.94 29.39
C ALA A 20 -33.76 15.06 29.03
N ILE A 21 -34.14 14.71 27.80
CA ILE A 21 -35.50 14.92 27.28
C ILE A 21 -36.44 13.76 27.64
N TYR A 22 -35.96 12.52 27.54
CA TYR A 22 -36.80 11.34 27.66
C TYR A 22 -36.57 10.58 28.96
N LYS A 23 -37.55 10.56 29.84
CA LYS A 23 -37.56 9.75 31.07
C LYS A 23 -37.86 8.27 30.81
N ASN A 24 -38.56 7.94 29.72
CA ASN A 24 -38.97 6.58 29.39
C ASN A 24 -37.85 5.82 28.67
N PRO A 25 -37.33 4.70 29.22
CA PRO A 25 -36.23 3.95 28.65
C PRO A 25 -36.54 3.33 27.26
N LEU A 26 -37.81 2.97 27.01
CA LEU A 26 -38.23 2.41 25.73
C LEU A 26 -38.15 3.47 24.60
N LYS A 27 -38.64 4.68 24.86
CA LYS A 27 -38.57 5.79 23.89
C LYS A 27 -37.12 6.17 23.58
N LYS A 28 -36.21 6.17 24.56
CA LYS A 28 -34.77 6.40 24.35
C LYS A 28 -34.18 5.39 23.41
N ARG A 29 -34.48 4.10 23.58
CA ARG A 29 -33.96 3.00 22.72
C ARG A 29 -34.49 3.11 21.29
N LEU A 30 -35.78 3.42 21.10
CA LEU A 30 -36.38 3.58 19.76
C LEU A 30 -35.76 4.75 18.99
N ILE A 31 -35.53 5.88 19.66
CA ILE A 31 -34.90 7.06 19.03
C ILE A 31 -33.43 6.77 18.74
N ALA A 32 -32.71 6.09 19.64
CA ALA A 32 -31.32 5.66 19.38
C ALA A 32 -31.22 4.75 18.16
N LEU A 33 -32.12 3.79 18.03
CA LEU A 33 -32.23 2.92 16.86
C LEU A 33 -32.50 3.70 15.57
N ALA A 34 -33.41 4.69 15.60
CA ALA A 34 -33.72 5.53 14.45
C ALA A 34 -32.52 6.44 14.02
N CYS A 35 -31.70 6.86 14.98
CA CYS A 35 -30.51 7.71 14.70
C CYS A 35 -29.26 6.91 14.27
N ALA A 36 -29.23 5.60 14.52
CA ALA A 36 -28.08 4.76 14.17
C ALA A 36 -27.74 4.77 12.66
N PRO A 37 -28.70 4.74 11.72
CA PRO A 37 -28.41 4.85 10.28
C PRO A 37 -27.74 6.16 9.89
N ILE A 38 -28.13 7.26 10.53
CA ILE A 38 -27.55 8.59 10.25
C ILE A 38 -26.07 8.60 10.68
N LEU A 39 -25.77 8.04 11.86
CA LEU A 39 -24.41 7.89 12.36
C LEU A 39 -23.56 7.02 11.44
N LEU A 40 -24.11 5.93 10.94
CA LEU A 40 -23.43 5.04 9.99
C LEU A 40 -23.19 5.74 8.65
N TYR A 41 -24.19 6.40 8.09
CA TYR A 41 -24.09 7.11 6.83
C TYR A 41 -22.98 8.17 6.89
N VAL A 42 -22.91 8.97 7.95
CA VAL A 42 -21.87 9.98 8.12
C VAL A 42 -20.50 9.34 8.33
N LEU A 43 -20.40 8.20 9.02
CA LEU A 43 -19.15 7.44 9.15
C LEU A 43 -18.63 6.94 7.80
N PHE A 44 -19.49 6.37 6.98
CA PHE A 44 -19.10 5.72 5.73
C PHE A 44 -19.00 6.69 4.55
N TYR A 45 -19.77 7.78 4.55
CA TYR A 45 -19.68 8.83 3.51
C TYR A 45 -18.33 9.56 3.50
N ASN A 46 -17.70 9.71 4.66
CA ASN A 46 -16.39 10.39 4.77
C ASN A 46 -15.19 9.42 4.63
N TYR A 47 -15.44 8.12 4.58
CA TYR A 47 -14.42 7.10 4.44
C TYR A 47 -14.97 6.10 3.43
N ASP A 48 -14.44 6.15 2.22
CA ASP A 48 -14.74 5.22 1.14
C ASP A 48 -14.13 3.84 1.47
N TYR A 49 -14.64 3.24 2.52
CA TYR A 49 -14.31 1.87 2.86
C TYR A 49 -15.19 0.97 2.00
N GLY A 50 -14.60 0.18 1.10
CA GLY A 50 -15.26 -0.89 0.37
C GLY A 50 -15.94 -1.97 1.24
N LEU A 51 -16.10 -1.68 2.54
CA LEU A 51 -16.88 -2.43 3.54
C LEU A 51 -18.41 -2.35 3.33
N MET A 52 -18.86 -1.46 2.45
CA MET A 52 -20.30 -1.29 2.15
C MET A 52 -20.75 -2.07 0.91
N ASP A 53 -19.86 -2.80 0.24
CA ASP A 53 -20.18 -3.64 -0.92
C ASP A 53 -20.93 -4.92 -0.49
N GLY A 54 -22.01 -4.76 0.27
CA GLY A 54 -22.88 -5.86 0.61
C GLY A 54 -23.84 -5.60 1.78
N ILE A 55 -24.93 -6.33 1.75
CA ILE A 55 -26.00 -6.24 2.77
C ILE A 55 -25.53 -6.69 4.16
N ILE A 56 -24.59 -7.63 4.24
CA ILE A 56 -24.12 -8.21 5.51
C ILE A 56 -23.22 -7.23 6.27
N PRO A 57 -22.19 -6.60 5.68
CA PRO A 57 -21.41 -5.55 6.34
C PRO A 57 -22.27 -4.37 6.79
N PHE A 58 -23.26 -3.96 5.99
CA PHE A 58 -24.22 -2.93 6.36
C PHE A 58 -25.03 -3.28 7.62
N ILE A 59 -25.60 -4.50 7.69
CA ILE A 59 -26.40 -4.96 8.85
C ILE A 59 -25.54 -5.03 10.11
N ILE A 60 -24.29 -5.56 10.02
CA ILE A 60 -23.38 -5.67 11.15
C ILE A 60 -23.01 -4.28 11.68
N SER A 61 -22.67 -3.36 10.80
CA SER A 61 -22.30 -1.98 11.16
C SER A 61 -23.48 -1.22 11.77
N TYR A 62 -24.69 -1.39 11.21
CA TYR A 62 -25.93 -0.82 11.75
C TYR A 62 -26.24 -1.35 13.15
N ALA A 63 -26.18 -2.67 13.35
CA ALA A 63 -26.41 -3.29 14.64
C ALA A 63 -25.40 -2.83 15.69
N GLY A 64 -24.12 -2.71 15.32
CA GLY A 64 -23.08 -2.20 16.20
C GLY A 64 -23.29 -0.75 16.62
N ALA A 65 -23.65 0.14 15.69
CA ALA A 65 -23.94 1.54 16.00
C ALA A 65 -25.21 1.68 16.89
N ALA A 66 -26.25 0.93 16.57
CA ALA A 66 -27.47 0.89 17.39
C ALA A 66 -27.18 0.39 18.80
N PHE A 67 -26.38 -0.68 18.94
CA PHE A 67 -25.96 -1.21 20.23
C PHE A 67 -25.15 -0.18 21.03
N SER A 68 -24.18 0.50 20.39
CA SER A 68 -23.35 1.53 21.03
C SER A 68 -24.19 2.68 21.60
N VAL A 69 -25.13 3.20 20.81
CA VAL A 69 -26.01 4.28 21.25
C VAL A 69 -26.93 3.80 22.38
N CYS A 70 -27.50 2.59 22.29
CA CYS A 70 -28.34 2.02 23.36
C CYS A 70 -27.54 1.82 24.65
N LEU A 71 -26.31 1.32 24.57
CA LEU A 71 -25.46 1.08 25.73
C LEU A 71 -25.01 2.40 26.38
N SER A 72 -24.68 3.41 25.57
CA SER A 72 -24.34 4.75 26.04
C SER A 72 -25.54 5.40 26.79
N LEU A 73 -26.77 5.24 26.30
CA LEU A 73 -27.98 5.73 26.96
C LEU A 73 -28.24 5.03 28.27
N LEU A 74 -27.91 3.73 28.39
CA LEU A 74 -28.04 3.00 29.68
C LEU A 74 -27.04 3.52 30.71
N VAL A 75 -25.79 3.82 30.28
CA VAL A 75 -24.73 4.32 31.17
C VAL A 75 -25.00 5.76 31.60
N VAL A 76 -25.50 6.62 30.69
CA VAL A 76 -25.80 8.04 30.94
C VAL A 76 -27.17 8.21 31.62
N SER A 77 -27.97 7.15 31.81
CA SER A 77 -29.23 7.22 32.53
C SER A 77 -29.00 7.59 34.00
N PHE A 78 -29.27 8.84 34.35
CA PHE A 78 -29.11 9.35 35.72
C PHE A 78 -30.05 8.63 36.66
N HIS A 79 -29.53 7.72 37.45
CA HIS A 79 -30.23 7.30 38.67
C HIS A 79 -30.04 8.39 39.73
N LYS A 80 -31.11 8.90 40.29
CA LYS A 80 -31.06 9.68 41.51
C LYS A 80 -30.58 8.78 42.64
N THR A 81 -29.27 8.74 42.85
CA THR A 81 -28.72 8.14 44.06
C THR A 81 -28.56 9.23 45.11
N GLN A 82 -29.11 8.95 46.32
CA GLN A 82 -28.88 9.78 47.49
C GLN A 82 -27.36 9.90 47.73
N ALA A 83 -26.92 11.12 48.05
CA ALA A 83 -25.52 11.43 48.29
C ALA A 83 -25.07 10.76 49.60
N GLU A 84 -24.30 9.66 49.50
CA GLU A 84 -23.50 9.16 50.62
C GLU A 84 -22.13 9.80 50.59
N PHE A 85 -21.60 10.11 51.75
CA PHE A 85 -20.30 10.69 52.00
C PHE A 85 -19.21 9.73 51.49
N VAL A 86 -18.49 10.09 50.41
CA VAL A 86 -17.36 9.32 49.90
C VAL A 86 -16.05 9.97 50.36
N CYS A 87 -15.38 9.27 51.25
CA CYS A 87 -13.98 9.56 51.61
C CYS A 87 -13.09 9.40 50.33
N ILE A 88 -12.30 10.41 50.01
CA ILE A 88 -11.40 10.38 48.83
C ILE A 88 -10.29 9.35 49.09
N SER A 89 -10.48 8.14 48.63
CA SER A 89 -9.44 7.11 48.60
C SER A 89 -8.70 7.21 47.24
N THR A 90 -7.43 6.77 47.20
CA THR A 90 -6.63 6.71 45.95
C THR A 90 -7.21 5.76 44.88
N LYS A 91 -8.11 4.86 45.27
CA LYS A 91 -8.81 3.89 44.39
C LYS A 91 -9.66 4.54 43.29
N PRO A 92 -10.43 5.63 43.50
CA PRO A 92 -11.13 6.32 42.43
C PRO A 92 -10.23 6.94 41.41
N LEU A 93 -9.12 7.56 41.85
CA LEU A 93 -8.14 8.17 40.92
C LEU A 93 -7.46 7.12 40.03
N ALA A 94 -7.04 5.98 40.60
CA ALA A 94 -6.43 4.90 39.81
C ALA A 94 -7.42 4.33 38.77
N LYS A 95 -8.69 4.17 39.13
CA LYS A 95 -9.75 3.75 38.18
C LYS A 95 -9.97 4.81 37.07
N PHE A 96 -9.96 6.09 37.42
CA PHE A 96 -10.09 7.18 36.45
C PHE A 96 -8.93 7.14 35.46
N LEU A 97 -7.69 7.10 35.92
CA LEU A 97 -6.52 7.03 35.06
C LEU A 97 -6.50 5.78 34.17
N LEU A 98 -6.91 4.63 34.72
CA LEU A 98 -7.04 3.40 33.92
C LEU A 98 -8.12 3.53 32.83
N SER A 99 -9.24 4.16 33.14
CA SER A 99 -10.31 4.38 32.17
C SER A 99 -9.86 5.33 31.05
N GLU A 100 -9.18 6.43 31.40
CA GLU A 100 -8.61 7.36 30.42
C GLU A 100 -7.55 6.68 29.53
N PHE A 101 -6.69 5.84 30.12
CA PHE A 101 -5.73 5.05 29.36
C PHE A 101 -6.44 4.12 28.37
N LEU A 102 -7.51 3.43 28.77
CA LEU A 102 -8.29 2.57 27.88
C LEU A 102 -8.97 3.38 26.78
N VAL A 103 -9.53 4.55 27.09
CA VAL A 103 -10.11 5.44 26.08
C VAL A 103 -9.03 5.87 25.06
N CYS A 104 -7.85 6.26 25.52
CA CYS A 104 -6.73 6.61 24.64
C CYS A 104 -6.32 5.43 23.76
N LEU A 105 -6.25 4.21 24.31
CA LEU A 105 -5.95 3.00 23.55
C LEU A 105 -6.98 2.74 22.45
N PHE A 106 -8.26 2.89 22.73
CA PHE A 106 -9.33 2.71 21.73
C PHE A 106 -9.30 3.81 20.66
N ILE A 107 -9.00 5.06 21.03
CA ILE A 107 -8.80 6.15 20.08
C ILE A 107 -7.60 5.81 19.18
N CYS A 108 -6.51 5.27 19.74
CA CYS A 108 -5.35 4.82 18.99
C CYS A 108 -5.76 3.78 17.92
N VAL A 109 -6.55 2.77 18.28
CA VAL A 109 -7.04 1.77 17.32
C VAL A 109 -7.85 2.42 16.19
N ILE A 110 -8.67 3.42 16.49
CA ILE A 110 -9.48 4.16 15.50
C ILE A 110 -8.61 4.89 14.48
N TYR A 111 -7.48 5.47 14.88
CA TYR A 111 -6.58 6.19 13.97
C TYR A 111 -5.56 5.27 13.28
N VAL A 112 -5.10 4.23 13.98
CA VAL A 112 -4.16 3.25 13.42
C VAL A 112 -4.79 2.46 12.29
N SER A 113 -6.06 2.05 12.42
CA SER A 113 -6.71 1.20 11.43
C SER A 113 -6.78 1.83 10.03
N PRO A 114 -7.29 3.08 9.84
CA PRO A 114 -7.29 3.72 8.52
C PRO A 114 -5.88 4.00 8.01
N TRP A 115 -4.98 4.44 8.89
CA TRP A 115 -3.60 4.66 8.51
C TRP A 115 -2.92 3.39 8.01
N ALA A 116 -3.14 2.26 8.72
CA ALA A 116 -2.58 0.97 8.32
C ALA A 116 -3.17 0.48 6.99
N ILE A 117 -4.48 0.66 6.75
CA ILE A 117 -5.14 0.31 5.50
C ILE A 117 -4.63 1.16 4.33
N ASP A 118 -4.42 2.46 4.57
CA ASP A 118 -3.94 3.40 3.55
C ASP A 118 -2.44 3.21 3.24
N THR A 119 -1.64 2.98 4.29
CA THR A 119 -0.19 2.79 4.17
C THR A 119 0.16 1.36 3.71
N PHE A 120 -0.62 0.37 4.17
CA PHE A 120 -0.45 -1.05 3.90
C PHE A 120 -1.77 -1.63 3.38
N PRO A 121 -2.06 -1.55 2.08
CA PRO A 121 -3.33 -2.01 1.53
C PRO A 121 -3.61 -3.47 1.89
N LEU A 122 -4.75 -3.72 2.53
CA LEU A 122 -5.17 -5.08 2.96
C LEU A 122 -5.35 -6.06 1.78
N SER A 123 -5.51 -5.54 0.56
CA SER A 123 -5.48 -6.36 -0.66
C SER A 123 -4.12 -7.02 -0.88
N ASN A 124 -3.09 -6.60 -0.16
CA ASN A 124 -1.72 -7.07 -0.28
C ASN A 124 -1.08 -7.39 1.08
N VAL A 125 -1.77 -8.23 1.84
CA VAL A 125 -1.29 -8.68 3.17
C VAL A 125 0.11 -9.30 3.07
N GLU A 126 0.39 -9.98 1.98
CA GLU A 126 1.70 -10.57 1.70
C GLU A 126 2.80 -9.50 1.66
N ALA A 127 2.54 -8.35 1.00
CA ALA A 127 3.49 -7.24 0.98
C ALA A 127 3.73 -6.65 2.38
N VAL A 128 2.66 -6.48 3.18
CA VAL A 128 2.76 -5.98 4.56
C VAL A 128 3.61 -6.92 5.40
N LEU A 129 3.31 -8.21 5.34
CA LEU A 129 4.06 -9.21 6.10
C LEU A 129 5.51 -9.29 5.63
N PHE A 130 5.73 -9.26 4.31
CA PHE A 130 7.09 -9.24 3.75
C PHE A 130 7.87 -8.02 4.28
N THR A 131 7.29 -6.83 4.23
CA THR A 131 7.93 -5.60 4.72
C THR A 131 8.22 -5.66 6.22
N VAL A 132 7.28 -6.18 7.02
CA VAL A 132 7.45 -6.30 8.48
C VAL A 132 8.49 -7.37 8.84
N PHE A 133 8.56 -8.47 8.11
CA PHE A 133 9.41 -9.61 8.45
C PHE A 133 10.73 -9.66 7.66
N ALA A 134 10.88 -8.93 6.58
CA ALA A 134 12.11 -8.89 5.77
C ALA A 134 13.27 -8.12 6.43
N GLY A 135 13.10 -7.59 7.62
CA GLY A 135 14.14 -7.23 8.59
C GLY A 135 14.68 -5.81 8.49
N ASP A 136 15.31 -5.36 7.46
CA ASP A 136 15.92 -4.02 7.42
C ASP A 136 15.01 -3.03 6.70
N ASN A 137 14.42 -2.10 7.47
CA ASN A 137 13.56 -1.05 6.97
C ASN A 137 14.33 0.28 6.79
N GLU A 138 15.67 0.24 6.69
CA GLU A 138 16.47 1.43 6.46
C GLU A 138 15.98 2.19 5.22
N GLY A 139 15.69 3.46 5.41
CA GLY A 139 15.17 4.36 4.38
C GLY A 139 13.64 4.51 4.33
N ALA A 140 12.86 3.55 4.83
CA ALA A 140 11.41 3.70 4.97
C ALA A 140 11.00 4.23 6.37
N GLU A 141 11.88 4.09 7.36
CA GLU A 141 11.59 4.43 8.76
C GLU A 141 11.17 5.90 8.90
N GLU A 142 11.89 6.81 8.30
CA GLU A 142 11.63 8.25 8.44
C GLU A 142 10.27 8.62 7.82
N PHE A 143 9.93 8.07 6.66
CA PHE A 143 8.65 8.30 6.01
C PHE A 143 7.49 7.64 6.78
N VAL A 144 7.64 6.37 7.18
CA VAL A 144 6.61 5.63 7.94
C VAL A 144 6.41 6.27 9.30
N ILE A 145 7.50 6.64 10.00
CA ILE A 145 7.46 7.32 11.29
C ILE A 145 6.80 8.69 11.14
N SER A 146 7.20 9.49 10.16
CA SER A 146 6.60 10.81 9.90
C SER A 146 5.11 10.69 9.57
N SER A 147 4.73 9.74 8.72
CA SER A 147 3.34 9.45 8.40
C SER A 147 2.55 9.01 9.64
N PHE A 148 3.10 8.10 10.45
CA PHE A 148 2.50 7.66 11.70
C PHE A 148 2.33 8.82 12.69
N MET A 149 3.36 9.64 12.87
CA MET A 149 3.30 10.81 13.76
C MET A 149 2.18 11.76 13.35
N ASN A 150 2.09 12.09 12.06
CA ASN A 150 1.11 13.05 11.54
C ASN A 150 -0.31 12.49 11.44
N LYS A 151 -0.47 11.25 11.00
CA LYS A 151 -1.80 10.65 10.78
C LYS A 151 -2.36 9.90 12.01
N VAL A 152 -1.52 9.48 12.94
CA VAL A 152 -1.93 8.70 14.12
C VAL A 152 -1.57 9.42 15.42
N PHE A 153 -0.29 9.61 15.72
CA PHE A 153 0.15 10.07 17.04
C PHE A 153 -0.42 11.44 17.42
N TYR A 154 -0.22 12.46 16.60
CA TYR A 154 -0.76 13.80 16.89
C TYR A 154 -2.29 13.83 16.90
N PRO A 155 -3.03 13.22 15.96
CA PRO A 155 -4.48 13.12 16.06
C PRO A 155 -4.97 12.38 17.30
N VAL A 156 -4.34 11.28 17.71
CA VAL A 156 -4.69 10.57 18.97
C VAL A 156 -4.46 11.47 20.17
N LEU A 157 -3.30 12.13 20.25
CA LEU A 157 -2.96 13.03 21.35
C LEU A 157 -3.98 14.18 21.47
N TRP A 158 -4.22 14.90 20.35
CA TRP A 158 -5.16 16.02 20.36
C TRP A 158 -6.59 15.58 20.64
N THR A 159 -7.04 14.47 20.06
CA THR A 159 -8.39 13.92 20.31
C THR A 159 -8.56 13.54 21.77
N SER A 160 -7.57 12.88 22.37
CA SER A 160 -7.60 12.52 23.80
C SER A 160 -7.66 13.75 24.70
N ILE A 161 -6.85 14.78 24.41
CA ILE A 161 -6.86 16.05 25.16
C ILE A 161 -8.22 16.74 25.04
N VAL A 162 -8.79 16.81 23.83
CA VAL A 162 -10.11 17.44 23.59
C VAL A 162 -11.21 16.69 24.33
N ILE A 163 -11.19 15.35 24.31
CA ILE A 163 -12.18 14.53 25.03
C ILE A 163 -12.06 14.78 26.52
N LEU A 164 -10.86 14.77 27.10
CA LEU A 164 -10.63 15.05 28.51
C LEU A 164 -11.15 16.46 28.92
N ILE A 165 -10.85 17.48 28.10
CA ILE A 165 -11.36 18.84 28.34
C ILE A 165 -12.89 18.86 28.28
N LEU A 166 -13.50 18.20 27.28
CA LEU A 166 -14.95 18.10 27.16
C LEU A 166 -15.57 17.39 28.35
N GLU A 167 -14.98 16.29 28.84
CA GLU A 167 -15.43 15.60 30.06
C GLU A 167 -15.44 16.53 31.27
N LEU A 168 -14.33 17.25 31.49
CA LEU A 168 -14.20 18.18 32.60
C LEU A 168 -15.19 19.33 32.49
N VAL A 169 -15.34 19.97 31.33
CA VAL A 169 -16.26 21.08 31.10
C VAL A 169 -17.70 20.63 31.21
N LEU A 170 -18.09 19.55 30.56
CA LEU A 170 -19.48 19.04 30.66
C LEU A 170 -19.81 18.59 32.06
N SER A 171 -18.90 17.90 32.75
CA SER A 171 -19.09 17.50 34.14
C SER A 171 -19.25 18.72 35.06
N PHE A 172 -18.47 19.79 34.82
CA PHE A 172 -18.60 21.05 35.53
C PHE A 172 -19.93 21.75 35.24
N VAL A 173 -20.33 21.86 33.96
CA VAL A 173 -21.60 22.48 33.57
C VAL A 173 -22.79 21.69 34.09
N LEU A 174 -22.78 20.36 33.97
CA LEU A 174 -23.86 19.49 34.44
C LEU A 174 -23.94 19.44 35.98
N SER A 175 -22.79 19.51 36.67
CA SER A 175 -22.77 19.60 38.12
C SER A 175 -23.43 20.89 38.63
N ARG A 176 -23.39 21.96 37.86
CA ARG A 176 -24.07 23.21 38.14
C ARG A 176 -25.60 23.12 37.99
N ARG A 177 -26.16 22.14 37.29
CA ARG A 177 -27.61 21.87 37.20
C ARG A 177 -28.19 21.31 38.51
N CYS A 178 -27.39 20.90 39.46
CA CYS A 178 -27.80 20.61 40.82
C CYS A 178 -28.02 21.88 41.66
N PHE A 179 -27.91 23.04 41.04
CA PHE A 179 -28.20 24.32 41.65
C PHE A 179 -29.68 24.59 41.70
N TYR A 180 -30.14 24.97 42.85
CA TYR A 180 -31.41 25.63 43.05
C TYR A 180 -31.34 26.99 42.34
N CYS A 181 -31.84 27.07 41.14
CA CYS A 181 -31.96 28.33 40.42
C CYS A 181 -33.32 28.96 40.80
N GLU A 182 -33.33 29.80 41.81
CA GLU A 182 -34.47 30.65 42.13
C GLU A 182 -34.38 31.89 41.25
N VAL A 183 -35.04 31.85 40.08
CA VAL A 183 -35.19 33.02 39.22
C VAL A 183 -36.33 33.86 39.73
N LYS A 184 -36.09 34.73 40.71
CA LYS A 184 -36.88 35.91 40.97
C LYS A 184 -36.07 37.12 40.55
N PHE A 185 -36.38 37.67 39.38
CA PHE A 185 -35.80 38.90 38.90
C PHE A 185 -34.27 39.03 39.10
N TRP A 186 -33.51 38.34 38.28
CA TRP A 186 -32.04 38.48 38.17
C TRP A 186 -31.19 38.17 39.42
N LYS A 187 -31.67 37.38 40.35
CA LYS A 187 -30.84 36.87 41.45
C LYS A 187 -30.52 35.40 41.25
N PHE A 188 -29.32 35.12 40.73
CA PHE A 188 -28.77 33.78 40.68
C PHE A 188 -28.15 33.42 42.04
N LYS A 189 -28.62 32.38 42.70
CA LYS A 189 -27.96 31.78 43.86
C LYS A 189 -27.26 30.50 43.41
N LEU A 190 -25.91 30.56 43.22
CA LEU A 190 -25.10 29.44 42.86
C LEU A 190 -24.63 28.67 44.10
N ARG A 191 -25.08 27.44 44.31
CA ARG A 191 -24.49 26.51 45.28
C ARG A 191 -23.64 25.50 44.53
N PHE A 192 -22.34 25.44 44.83
CA PHE A 192 -21.40 24.46 44.26
C PHE A 192 -21.47 23.15 45.06
N ASN A 193 -21.82 22.03 44.43
CA ASN A 193 -21.79 20.71 45.03
C ASN A 193 -20.66 19.88 44.43
N GLN A 194 -19.53 19.83 45.12
CA GLN A 194 -18.32 19.09 44.67
C GLN A 194 -18.61 17.60 44.43
N HIS A 195 -19.50 16.99 45.18
CA HIS A 195 -19.86 15.58 45.00
C HIS A 195 -20.61 15.32 43.69
N GLY A 196 -21.46 16.28 43.26
CA GLY A 196 -22.16 16.20 41.98
C GLY A 196 -21.18 16.20 40.77
N PHE A 197 -20.13 17.00 40.84
CA PHE A 197 -19.13 17.08 39.78
C PHE A 197 -18.42 15.72 39.56
N ILE A 198 -17.88 15.12 40.62
CA ILE A 198 -17.19 13.83 40.55
C ILE A 198 -18.09 12.72 40.04
N GLN A 199 -19.35 12.71 40.48
CA GLN A 199 -20.31 11.69 40.05
C GLN A 199 -20.67 11.81 38.58
N ILE A 200 -20.85 13.05 38.07
CA ILE A 200 -21.14 13.31 36.67
C ILE A 200 -19.91 12.97 35.80
N LEU A 201 -18.71 13.36 36.23
CA LEU A 201 -17.45 13.02 35.54
C LEU A 201 -17.30 11.50 35.38
N TRP A 202 -17.60 10.72 36.42
CA TRP A 202 -17.60 9.26 36.35
C TRP A 202 -18.62 8.69 35.37
N GLN A 203 -19.79 9.26 35.28
CA GLN A 203 -20.80 8.79 34.34
C GLN A 203 -20.43 9.15 32.88
N MET A 204 -19.91 10.36 32.66
CA MET A 204 -19.44 10.79 31.35
C MET A 204 -18.32 9.88 30.88
N GLN A 205 -17.32 9.61 31.72
CA GLN A 205 -16.21 8.73 31.41
C GLN A 205 -16.66 7.30 31.08
N LYS A 206 -17.64 6.75 31.85
CA LYS A 206 -18.22 5.44 31.52
C LYS A 206 -18.91 5.44 30.17
N ALA A 207 -19.62 6.50 29.81
CA ALA A 207 -20.28 6.63 28.52
C ALA A 207 -19.26 6.67 27.39
N ILE A 208 -18.18 7.47 27.53
CA ILE A 208 -17.08 7.56 26.57
C ILE A 208 -16.38 6.22 26.40
N LEU A 209 -16.05 5.54 27.50
CA LEU A 209 -15.44 4.22 27.49
C LEU A 209 -16.31 3.19 26.75
N VAL A 210 -17.62 3.18 27.01
CA VAL A 210 -18.56 2.27 26.35
C VAL A 210 -18.63 2.56 24.85
N ILE A 211 -18.68 3.83 24.44
CA ILE A 211 -18.67 4.21 23.03
C ILE A 211 -17.36 3.75 22.38
N SER A 212 -16.23 4.02 23.01
CA SER A 212 -14.90 3.62 22.51
C SER A 212 -14.78 2.10 22.36
N ILE A 213 -15.19 1.32 23.38
CA ILE A 213 -15.19 -0.16 23.33
C ILE A 213 -16.11 -0.65 22.20
N SER A 214 -17.27 -0.04 22.02
CA SER A 214 -18.21 -0.46 20.98
C SER A 214 -17.65 -0.22 19.58
N TYR A 215 -16.99 0.91 19.34
CA TYR A 215 -16.31 1.17 18.07
C TYR A 215 -15.15 0.20 17.85
N ALA A 216 -14.34 -0.07 18.87
CA ALA A 216 -13.27 -1.06 18.78
C ALA A 216 -13.82 -2.47 18.52
N ALA A 217 -14.95 -2.84 19.13
CA ALA A 217 -15.62 -4.12 18.89
C ALA A 217 -16.14 -4.23 17.45
N ILE A 218 -16.68 -3.16 16.86
CA ILE A 218 -17.08 -3.15 15.44
C ILE A 218 -15.86 -3.38 14.54
N LEU A 219 -14.75 -2.70 14.79
CA LEU A 219 -13.51 -2.92 14.03
C LEU A 219 -13.01 -4.36 14.20
N LEU A 220 -13.07 -4.92 15.40
CA LEU A 220 -12.70 -6.32 15.67
C LEU A 220 -13.65 -7.33 15.01
N LEU A 221 -14.93 -7.02 14.82
CA LEU A 221 -15.87 -7.88 14.10
C LEU A 221 -15.56 -7.95 12.59
N VAL A 222 -14.88 -6.96 12.04
CA VAL A 222 -14.40 -6.97 10.66
C VAL A 222 -13.14 -7.85 10.54
N LEU A 223 -12.34 -7.96 11.60
CA LEU A 223 -11.09 -8.71 11.63
C LEU A 223 -11.24 -10.20 11.23
N PRO A 224 -12.27 -10.96 11.69
CA PRO A 224 -12.48 -12.33 11.21
C PRO A 224 -12.70 -12.42 9.70
N GLY A 225 -13.41 -11.45 9.11
CA GLY A 225 -13.57 -11.37 7.65
C GLY A 225 -12.24 -11.19 6.91
N ILE A 226 -11.35 -10.37 7.47
CA ILE A 226 -10.01 -10.18 6.96
C ILE A 226 -9.18 -11.46 7.12
N ILE A 227 -9.17 -12.06 8.31
CA ILE A 227 -8.44 -13.31 8.62
C ILE A 227 -8.94 -14.47 7.75
N MET A 228 -10.23 -14.52 7.46
CA MET A 228 -10.84 -15.54 6.59
C MET A 228 -10.70 -15.20 5.09
N SER A 229 -10.15 -14.05 4.75
CA SER A 229 -9.87 -13.70 3.37
C SER A 229 -8.84 -14.65 2.73
N ALA A 230 -8.91 -14.81 1.41
CA ALA A 230 -8.04 -15.72 0.68
C ALA A 230 -6.53 -15.51 0.98
N PRO A 231 -6.00 -14.26 1.07
CA PRO A 231 -4.60 -14.05 1.40
C PRO A 231 -4.19 -14.61 2.76
N PHE A 232 -4.95 -14.31 3.82
CA PHE A 232 -4.63 -14.83 5.15
C PHE A 232 -4.79 -16.35 5.26
N LYS A 233 -5.81 -16.90 4.59
CA LYS A 233 -6.03 -18.34 4.57
C LYS A 233 -4.85 -19.07 3.92
N ALA A 234 -4.30 -18.53 2.84
CA ALA A 234 -3.11 -19.07 2.19
C ALA A 234 -1.89 -19.08 3.14
N LEU A 235 -1.74 -18.06 3.98
CA LEU A 235 -0.62 -17.96 4.95
C LEU A 235 -0.60 -19.07 6.02
N ILE A 236 -1.77 -19.58 6.41
CA ILE A 236 -1.89 -20.62 7.46
C ILE A 236 -2.06 -22.03 6.91
N GLN A 237 -2.17 -22.19 5.58
CA GLN A 237 -2.28 -23.51 4.96
C GLN A 237 -0.97 -24.28 5.01
N GLN A 238 -1.07 -25.60 5.16
CA GLN A 238 0.08 -26.47 4.97
C GLN A 238 0.45 -26.54 3.47
N PRO A 239 1.73 -26.66 3.12
CA PRO A 239 2.15 -26.83 1.75
C PRO A 239 1.52 -28.09 1.13
N VAL A 240 1.03 -27.97 -0.09
CA VAL A 240 0.47 -29.07 -0.86
C VAL A 240 1.36 -29.37 -2.05
N ASP A 241 1.28 -30.59 -2.56
CA ASP A 241 1.89 -30.95 -3.82
C ASP A 241 1.05 -30.39 -4.97
N SER A 242 1.41 -29.23 -5.48
CA SER A 242 0.61 -28.44 -6.42
C SER A 242 0.72 -29.00 -7.83
N GLU A 243 -0.40 -29.48 -8.37
CA GLU A 243 -0.51 -29.88 -9.77
C GLU A 243 -0.27 -28.68 -10.71
N PHE A 244 -0.73 -27.49 -10.31
CA PHE A 244 -0.53 -26.25 -11.08
C PHE A 244 0.95 -25.98 -11.36
N TYR A 245 1.81 -26.04 -10.35
CA TYR A 245 3.25 -25.80 -10.53
C TYR A 245 3.91 -26.94 -11.34
N ARG A 246 3.53 -28.19 -11.12
CA ARG A 246 4.06 -29.31 -11.90
C ARG A 246 3.75 -29.22 -13.38
N GLU A 247 2.55 -28.76 -13.72
CA GLU A 247 2.12 -28.68 -15.13
C GLU A 247 2.60 -27.43 -15.86
N ASN A 248 2.77 -26.32 -15.14
CA ASN A 248 2.98 -25.01 -15.77
C ASN A 248 4.37 -24.41 -15.55
N TYR A 249 5.13 -24.86 -14.54
CA TYR A 249 6.48 -24.35 -14.30
C TYR A 249 7.50 -25.06 -15.20
N VAL A 250 8.16 -24.28 -16.04
CA VAL A 250 9.23 -24.75 -16.94
C VAL A 250 10.57 -24.31 -16.35
N HIS A 251 11.33 -25.27 -15.83
CA HIS A 251 12.63 -24.94 -15.19
C HIS A 251 13.59 -24.31 -16.20
N PRO A 252 14.15 -23.12 -15.92
CA PRO A 252 14.99 -22.38 -16.88
C PRO A 252 16.18 -23.19 -17.41
N ASP A 253 16.79 -24.07 -16.61
CA ASP A 253 17.89 -24.93 -17.05
C ASP A 253 17.46 -26.04 -18.03
N SER A 254 16.16 -26.35 -18.07
CA SER A 254 15.63 -27.32 -19.04
C SER A 254 15.31 -26.69 -20.40
N VAL A 255 15.32 -25.35 -20.48
CA VAL A 255 14.99 -24.62 -21.71
C VAL A 255 16.23 -24.35 -22.54
N LYS A 256 16.18 -24.72 -23.80
CA LYS A 256 17.23 -24.37 -24.75
C LYS A 256 17.07 -22.90 -25.14
N ILE A 257 18.07 -22.07 -24.73
CA ILE A 257 18.13 -20.63 -25.01
C ILE A 257 19.23 -20.39 -26.03
N ILE A 258 18.86 -20.07 -27.28
CA ILE A 258 19.79 -19.90 -28.41
C ILE A 258 19.79 -18.43 -28.81
N ALA A 259 20.98 -17.84 -28.94
CA ALA A 259 21.14 -16.51 -29.49
C ALA A 259 20.98 -16.54 -31.00
N GLN A 260 20.10 -15.72 -31.55
CA GLN A 260 19.97 -15.49 -33.00
C GLN A 260 20.89 -14.31 -33.39
N GLY A 261 22.10 -14.62 -33.87
CA GLY A 261 23.12 -13.60 -34.19
C GLY A 261 23.84 -13.05 -32.95
N LYS A 262 24.18 -11.76 -32.98
CA LYS A 262 24.78 -11.07 -31.82
C LYS A 262 23.69 -10.61 -30.90
N PRO A 263 23.63 -11.06 -29.63
CA PRO A 263 22.64 -10.61 -28.67
C PRO A 263 22.73 -9.11 -28.47
N LYS A 264 21.58 -8.46 -28.32
CA LYS A 264 21.51 -7.03 -28.00
C LYS A 264 21.80 -6.76 -26.54
N ASN A 265 22.27 -5.57 -26.22
CA ASN A 265 22.26 -5.06 -24.86
C ASN A 265 20.83 -4.90 -24.36
N LEU A 266 20.66 -4.77 -23.03
CA LEU A 266 19.38 -4.59 -22.39
C LEU A 266 19.40 -3.37 -21.46
N VAL A 267 18.36 -2.56 -21.54
CA VAL A 267 18.01 -1.58 -20.50
C VAL A 267 16.59 -1.86 -20.06
N VAL A 268 16.37 -2.03 -18.76
CA VAL A 268 15.04 -2.18 -18.16
C VAL A 268 14.79 -1.02 -17.23
N ILE A 269 13.77 -0.24 -17.52
CA ILE A 269 13.32 0.90 -16.71
C ILE A 269 12.03 0.50 -16.02
N PHE A 270 12.10 0.27 -14.71
CA PHE A 270 10.94 0.10 -13.87
C PHE A 270 10.45 1.47 -13.41
N LEU A 271 9.24 1.84 -13.82
CA LEU A 271 8.57 3.06 -13.37
C LEU A 271 7.70 2.71 -12.16
N GLU A 272 8.02 3.31 -11.03
CA GLU A 272 7.27 3.11 -9.79
C GLU A 272 5.78 3.37 -9.99
N SER A 273 4.93 2.37 -9.67
CA SER A 273 3.46 2.45 -9.65
C SER A 273 2.82 3.00 -10.94
N MET A 274 3.46 2.87 -12.12
CA MET A 274 3.02 3.48 -13.36
C MET A 274 1.96 2.65 -14.08
N GLU A 275 0.75 3.24 -14.19
CA GLU A 275 -0.41 2.63 -14.85
C GLU A 275 -0.71 3.27 -16.21
N LYS A 276 -1.19 2.47 -17.17
CA LYS A 276 -1.75 2.98 -18.45
C LYS A 276 -2.96 3.89 -18.25
N ASN A 277 -3.69 3.69 -17.17
CA ASN A 277 -4.84 4.52 -16.79
C ASN A 277 -4.46 5.98 -16.49
N PHE A 278 -3.18 6.25 -16.29
CA PHE A 278 -2.66 7.60 -16.07
C PHE A 278 -2.30 8.35 -17.35
N ALA A 279 -2.61 7.82 -18.53
CA ALA A 279 -2.20 8.37 -19.83
C ALA A 279 -2.56 9.86 -20.03
N GLN A 280 -3.65 10.35 -19.43
CA GLN A 280 -4.00 11.78 -19.47
C GLN A 280 -2.99 12.67 -18.71
N TYR A 281 -2.31 12.13 -17.70
CA TYR A 281 -1.28 12.84 -16.92
C TYR A 281 0.13 12.56 -17.43
N THR A 282 0.30 11.55 -18.28
CA THR A 282 1.59 11.08 -18.80
C THR A 282 1.66 11.11 -20.34
N PRO A 283 1.38 12.25 -21.00
CA PRO A 283 1.30 12.30 -22.45
C PRO A 283 2.65 12.05 -23.14
N GLU A 284 3.79 12.25 -22.47
CA GLU A 284 5.11 11.90 -23.00
C GLU A 284 5.27 10.38 -23.09
N ILE A 285 4.89 9.65 -22.05
CA ILE A 285 4.85 8.18 -22.06
C ILE A 285 3.94 7.69 -23.17
N ALA A 286 2.75 8.27 -23.31
CA ALA A 286 1.81 7.92 -24.39
C ALA A 286 2.40 8.18 -25.80
N ARG A 287 3.27 9.18 -25.99
CA ARG A 287 4.01 9.40 -27.25
C ARG A 287 5.08 8.33 -27.48
N LEU A 288 5.82 7.96 -26.43
CA LEU A 288 6.83 6.89 -26.49
C LEU A 288 6.17 5.55 -26.83
N GLU A 289 5.05 5.19 -26.21
CA GLU A 289 4.27 3.99 -26.51
C GLU A 289 3.90 3.92 -27.99
N LYS A 290 3.37 5.01 -28.55
CA LYS A 290 2.98 5.11 -29.98
C LYS A 290 4.16 4.93 -30.95
N SER A 291 5.38 5.28 -30.54
CA SER A 291 6.60 5.16 -31.35
C SER A 291 7.39 3.88 -31.07
N SER A 292 6.84 2.97 -30.29
CA SER A 292 7.49 1.74 -29.80
C SER A 292 6.58 0.54 -30.03
N LEU A 293 7.06 -0.66 -29.72
CA LEU A 293 6.19 -1.83 -29.63
C LEU A 293 5.48 -1.79 -28.26
N ASP A 294 4.23 -1.35 -28.28
CA ASP A 294 3.37 -1.26 -27.09
C ASP A 294 2.58 -2.55 -26.90
N PHE A 295 2.69 -3.15 -25.71
CA PHE A 295 1.97 -4.37 -25.34
C PHE A 295 0.56 -4.04 -24.79
N VAL A 296 -0.31 -3.57 -25.66
CA VAL A 296 -1.70 -3.20 -25.35
C VAL A 296 -2.51 -4.42 -24.92
N PRO A 297 -3.35 -4.34 -23.87
CA PRO A 297 -3.72 -3.13 -23.09
C PRO A 297 -2.76 -2.77 -21.97
N GLY A 298 -1.69 -3.50 -21.75
CA GLY A 298 -0.75 -3.39 -20.64
C GLY A 298 -0.75 -4.66 -19.80
N GLY A 299 0.16 -4.76 -18.85
CA GLY A 299 0.23 -5.94 -17.99
C GLY A 299 -0.64 -5.81 -16.75
N GLN A 300 -1.14 -6.93 -16.25
CA GLN A 300 -1.94 -7.02 -15.04
C GLN A 300 -1.14 -7.59 -13.88
N ASN A 301 -1.40 -7.11 -12.67
CA ASN A 301 -0.88 -7.75 -11.48
C ASN A 301 -1.65 -9.06 -11.24
N VAL A 302 -0.92 -10.09 -10.85
CA VAL A 302 -1.46 -11.34 -10.29
C VAL A 302 -0.95 -11.50 -8.86
N SER A 303 -1.51 -12.45 -8.11
CA SER A 303 -1.08 -12.70 -6.74
C SER A 303 0.45 -12.85 -6.64
N GLY A 304 1.06 -12.19 -5.66
CA GLY A 304 2.51 -12.19 -5.47
C GLY A 304 3.30 -11.33 -6.46
N THR A 305 2.66 -10.37 -7.19
CA THR A 305 3.34 -9.47 -8.12
C THR A 305 2.93 -8.00 -8.00
N SER A 306 2.27 -7.61 -6.89
CA SER A 306 1.59 -6.32 -6.77
C SER A 306 2.31 -5.28 -5.91
N TRP A 307 3.56 -5.47 -5.55
CA TRP A 307 4.44 -4.47 -4.92
C TRP A 307 5.83 -4.55 -5.53
N THR A 308 6.65 -3.52 -5.35
CA THR A 308 7.88 -3.28 -6.11
C THR A 308 8.74 -4.54 -6.31
N ILE A 309 9.26 -5.14 -5.22
CA ILE A 309 10.16 -6.29 -5.38
C ILE A 309 9.43 -7.54 -5.91
N ALA A 310 8.16 -7.71 -5.60
CA ALA A 310 7.37 -8.82 -6.14
C ALA A 310 7.06 -8.64 -7.64
N GLY A 311 6.76 -7.41 -8.05
CA GLY A 311 6.58 -7.08 -9.47
C GLY A 311 7.87 -7.28 -10.27
N ILE A 312 9.02 -6.88 -9.71
CA ILE A 312 10.35 -7.11 -10.30
C ILE A 312 10.65 -8.62 -10.36
N THR A 313 10.43 -9.36 -9.25
CA THR A 313 10.61 -10.82 -9.21
C THR A 313 9.72 -11.51 -10.26
N GLY A 314 8.45 -11.14 -10.34
CA GLY A 314 7.54 -11.66 -11.36
C GLY A 314 8.06 -11.45 -12.77
N LYS A 315 8.54 -10.25 -13.09
CA LYS A 315 9.02 -9.86 -14.43
C LYS A 315 10.38 -10.48 -14.80
N LEU A 316 11.26 -10.66 -13.84
CA LEU A 316 12.62 -11.12 -14.10
C LEU A 316 12.85 -12.60 -13.79
N CYS A 317 12.02 -13.23 -12.94
CA CYS A 317 12.14 -14.64 -12.59
C CYS A 317 10.94 -15.48 -13.07
N GLY A 318 9.83 -14.85 -13.50
CA GLY A 318 8.63 -15.55 -13.97
C GLY A 318 7.90 -16.33 -12.87
N ILE A 319 8.05 -15.92 -11.61
CA ILE A 319 7.39 -16.53 -10.45
C ILE A 319 6.78 -15.45 -9.54
N PRO A 320 5.67 -15.73 -8.83
CA PRO A 320 5.16 -14.81 -7.83
C PRO A 320 6.10 -14.78 -6.61
N LEU A 321 6.10 -13.68 -5.88
CA LEU A 321 6.76 -13.58 -4.58
C LEU A 321 5.71 -13.76 -3.48
N ASN A 322 5.52 -14.98 -3.03
CA ASN A 322 4.65 -15.31 -1.90
C ASN A 322 5.50 -15.53 -0.66
N MET A 323 5.01 -15.09 0.52
CA MET A 323 5.70 -15.34 1.78
C MET A 323 5.52 -16.80 2.20
N PRO A 324 6.61 -17.55 2.38
CA PRO A 324 6.52 -18.87 3.00
C PRO A 324 6.23 -18.69 4.50
N MET A 325 5.19 -19.32 4.99
CA MET A 325 4.85 -19.34 6.41
C MET A 325 5.46 -20.57 7.09
N GLY A 326 6.72 -20.49 7.36
CA GLY A 326 7.44 -21.30 8.32
C GLY A 326 8.28 -20.38 9.20
N ILE A 327 7.66 -19.25 9.58
CA ILE A 327 8.25 -18.04 10.17
C ILE A 327 9.13 -18.33 11.41
N ASN A 328 8.91 -19.44 12.12
CA ASN A 328 9.72 -19.80 13.28
C ASN A 328 11.20 -20.07 12.97
N GLU A 329 11.56 -20.18 11.69
CA GLU A 329 12.94 -20.44 11.25
C GLU A 329 13.62 -19.23 10.60
N TYR A 330 12.87 -18.16 10.30
CA TYR A 330 13.36 -16.91 9.72
C TYR A 330 13.22 -15.79 10.74
N HIS A 331 14.32 -15.43 11.36
CA HIS A 331 14.40 -14.22 12.19
C HIS A 331 14.39 -12.94 11.31
N GLY A 332 13.39 -12.81 10.44
CA GLY A 332 13.09 -11.57 9.70
C GLY A 332 13.79 -11.39 8.37
N ARG A 333 14.84 -12.11 7.99
CA ARG A 333 15.54 -11.94 6.71
C ARG A 333 15.68 -13.26 5.97
N LEU A 334 15.33 -13.28 4.68
CA LEU A 334 15.63 -14.41 3.83
C LEU A 334 17.16 -14.52 3.67
N PRO A 335 17.80 -15.64 3.99
CA PRO A 335 19.25 -15.76 3.91
C PRO A 335 19.76 -15.65 2.47
N THR A 336 18.95 -16.04 1.51
CA THR A 336 19.18 -15.90 0.07
C THR A 336 17.83 -15.69 -0.59
N TYR A 337 17.75 -14.80 -1.55
CA TYR A 337 16.49 -14.44 -2.20
C TYR A 337 16.18 -15.41 -3.34
N VAL A 338 15.04 -16.12 -3.26
CA VAL A 338 14.59 -17.17 -4.20
C VAL A 338 15.73 -18.05 -4.76
N PRO A 339 16.55 -18.68 -3.89
CA PRO A 339 17.88 -19.19 -4.23
C PRO A 339 17.91 -20.27 -5.30
N TYR A 340 16.82 -20.95 -5.53
CA TYR A 340 16.71 -22.02 -6.53
C TYR A 340 15.93 -21.63 -7.78
N ALA A 341 15.41 -20.40 -7.81
CA ALA A 341 14.89 -19.84 -9.05
C ALA A 341 16.04 -19.33 -9.91
N LYS A 342 16.02 -19.62 -11.20
CA LYS A 342 16.93 -19.01 -12.18
C LYS A 342 16.20 -17.86 -12.86
N CYS A 343 16.72 -16.64 -12.66
CA CYS A 343 16.13 -15.42 -13.15
C CYS A 343 16.79 -14.94 -14.45
N LEU A 344 16.28 -13.89 -15.06
CA LEU A 344 16.85 -13.28 -16.27
C LEU A 344 18.32 -12.93 -16.08
N MET A 345 18.67 -12.37 -14.91
CA MET A 345 20.04 -11.97 -14.59
C MET A 345 21.01 -13.17 -14.60
N ASP A 346 20.57 -14.33 -14.11
CA ASP A 346 21.39 -15.55 -14.13
C ASP A 346 21.63 -16.04 -15.56
N VAL A 347 20.57 -16.00 -16.39
CA VAL A 347 20.69 -16.35 -17.82
C VAL A 347 21.67 -15.40 -18.55
N LEU A 348 21.58 -14.10 -18.27
CA LEU A 348 22.46 -13.10 -18.90
C LEU A 348 23.90 -13.20 -18.39
N ALA A 349 24.11 -13.53 -17.09
CA ALA A 349 25.43 -13.81 -16.55
C ALA A 349 26.08 -15.01 -17.24
N ASP A 350 25.32 -16.12 -17.45
CA ASP A 350 25.78 -17.28 -18.20
C ASP A 350 26.17 -16.95 -19.67
N LYS A 351 25.55 -15.90 -20.22
CA LYS A 351 25.87 -15.38 -21.58
C LYS A 351 26.94 -14.31 -21.58
N GLY A 352 27.55 -14.01 -20.43
CA GLY A 352 28.71 -13.10 -20.31
C GLY A 352 28.36 -11.61 -20.28
N TYR A 353 27.11 -11.23 -19.95
CA TYR A 353 26.71 -9.82 -19.79
C TYR A 353 27.34 -9.19 -18.55
N ASN A 354 27.78 -7.95 -18.67
CA ASN A 354 27.99 -7.08 -17.53
C ASN A 354 26.63 -6.54 -17.07
N GLN A 355 26.34 -6.60 -15.78
CA GLN A 355 25.01 -6.27 -15.26
C GLN A 355 25.09 -5.25 -14.13
N LEU A 356 24.23 -4.23 -14.19
CA LEU A 356 24.14 -3.15 -13.20
C LEU A 356 22.69 -2.85 -12.85
N TYR A 357 22.41 -2.67 -11.57
CA TYR A 357 21.14 -2.16 -11.06
C TYR A 357 21.33 -0.81 -10.39
N ALA A 358 20.48 0.18 -10.71
CA ALA A 358 20.51 1.53 -10.17
C ALA A 358 19.17 1.95 -9.59
N GLN A 359 19.17 2.56 -8.40
CA GLN A 359 17.99 3.16 -7.77
C GLN A 359 18.36 4.33 -6.87
N GLY A 360 17.43 5.27 -6.67
CA GLY A 360 17.61 6.41 -5.77
C GLY A 360 17.35 6.13 -4.29
N THR A 361 16.86 4.93 -3.95
CA THR A 361 16.45 4.51 -2.60
C THR A 361 17.44 3.52 -1.98
N SER A 362 17.25 3.17 -0.70
CA SER A 362 18.04 2.09 -0.08
C SER A 362 17.72 0.72 -0.70
N GLY A 363 18.75 -0.02 -1.04
CA GLY A 363 18.64 -1.41 -1.49
C GLY A 363 18.29 -2.38 -0.37
N GLU A 364 18.51 -2.01 0.89
CA GLU A 364 18.18 -2.84 2.05
C GLU A 364 16.66 -2.93 2.26
N PHE A 365 15.93 -1.85 1.93
CA PHE A 365 14.47 -1.87 2.03
C PHE A 365 13.85 -2.96 1.16
N THR A 366 13.05 -3.83 1.77
CA THR A 366 12.43 -5.03 1.18
C THR A 366 13.44 -6.00 0.54
N GLN A 367 14.66 -6.04 1.04
CA GLN A 367 15.74 -6.94 0.60
C GLN A 367 16.05 -6.88 -0.91
N LYS A 368 15.83 -5.74 -1.57
CA LYS A 368 16.15 -5.56 -3.00
C LYS A 368 17.61 -5.88 -3.29
N LYS A 369 18.52 -5.45 -2.42
CA LYS A 369 19.95 -5.70 -2.55
C LYS A 369 20.30 -7.19 -2.51
N ASP A 370 19.64 -7.95 -1.63
CA ASP A 370 19.84 -9.41 -1.56
C ASP A 370 19.32 -10.10 -2.82
N PHE A 371 18.18 -9.64 -3.38
CA PHE A 371 17.66 -10.13 -4.65
C PHE A 371 18.66 -9.98 -5.78
N TRP A 372 19.20 -8.77 -6.00
CA TRP A 372 20.13 -8.50 -7.09
C TRP A 372 21.49 -9.20 -6.89
N LYS A 373 21.95 -9.37 -5.64
CA LYS A 373 23.16 -10.14 -5.33
C LYS A 373 22.99 -11.64 -5.51
N SER A 374 21.80 -12.15 -5.25
CA SER A 374 21.51 -13.58 -5.34
C SER A 374 21.45 -14.08 -6.79
N HIS A 375 21.17 -13.18 -7.74
CA HIS A 375 20.94 -13.53 -9.14
C HIS A 375 21.88 -12.77 -10.07
N GLY A 376 22.66 -13.52 -10.86
CA GLY A 376 23.47 -12.98 -11.96
C GLY A 376 24.66 -12.10 -11.57
N ASN A 377 24.97 -12.00 -10.27
CA ASN A 377 26.06 -11.16 -9.75
C ASN A 377 25.99 -9.70 -10.24
N VAL A 378 24.80 -9.10 -10.13
CA VAL A 378 24.52 -7.74 -10.59
C VAL A 378 25.23 -6.72 -9.70
N GLU A 379 25.93 -5.75 -10.28
CA GLU A 379 26.48 -4.61 -9.55
C GLU A 379 25.34 -3.68 -9.09
N ILE A 380 25.40 -3.18 -7.84
CA ILE A 380 24.30 -2.45 -7.24
C ILE A 380 24.72 -1.03 -6.88
N HIS A 381 24.06 -0.06 -7.50
CA HIS A 381 24.22 1.37 -7.27
C HIS A 381 22.95 1.94 -6.66
N ASP A 382 22.83 1.85 -5.34
CA ASP A 382 21.76 2.42 -4.53
C ASP A 382 22.19 3.76 -3.89
N ILE A 383 21.32 4.37 -3.08
CA ILE A 383 21.63 5.64 -2.41
C ILE A 383 22.95 5.57 -1.62
N GLU A 384 23.24 4.44 -0.96
CA GLU A 384 24.46 4.29 -0.16
C GLU A 384 25.71 4.23 -1.05
N TYR A 385 25.61 3.57 -2.20
CA TYR A 385 26.68 3.63 -3.21
C TYR A 385 26.94 5.07 -3.65
N TYR A 386 25.90 5.82 -4.07
CA TYR A 386 26.06 7.19 -4.57
C TYR A 386 26.55 8.17 -3.48
N LYS A 387 26.16 7.98 -2.21
CA LYS A 387 26.73 8.70 -1.07
C LYS A 387 28.20 8.38 -0.84
N SER A 388 28.58 7.10 -0.90
CA SER A 388 29.95 6.66 -0.73
C SER A 388 30.88 7.12 -1.85
N ALA A 389 30.34 7.20 -3.08
CA ALA A 389 31.03 7.72 -4.26
C ALA A 389 31.11 9.27 -4.27
N GLY A 390 30.52 9.95 -3.27
CA GLY A 390 30.49 11.42 -3.19
C GLY A 390 29.60 12.11 -4.23
N LYS A 391 28.76 11.36 -4.95
CA LYS A 391 27.82 11.91 -5.94
C LYS A 391 26.59 12.56 -5.27
N VAL A 392 26.27 12.13 -4.05
CA VAL A 392 25.19 12.67 -3.21
C VAL A 392 25.75 12.96 -1.82
N PRO A 393 25.41 14.11 -1.19
CA PRO A 393 25.80 14.40 0.20
C PRO A 393 25.33 13.29 1.16
N LYS A 394 26.12 13.02 2.21
CA LYS A 394 25.81 11.92 3.15
C LYS A 394 24.47 12.07 3.87
N ASP A 395 24.08 13.30 4.16
CA ASP A 395 22.82 13.67 4.83
C ASP A 395 21.70 14.01 3.84
N TYR A 396 21.94 13.86 2.53
CA TYR A 396 20.92 14.13 1.52
C TYR A 396 19.87 13.03 1.52
N TYR A 397 18.64 13.42 1.74
CA TYR A 397 17.48 12.54 1.69
C TYR A 397 16.22 13.37 1.38
N VAL A 398 15.51 13.05 0.33
CA VAL A 398 14.22 13.62 -0.04
C VAL A 398 13.26 12.47 -0.34
N PHE A 399 12.04 12.54 0.11
CA PHE A 399 11.01 11.53 -0.09
C PHE A 399 11.44 10.10 0.35
N TRP A 400 11.82 9.19 -0.57
CA TRP A 400 12.28 7.82 -0.30
C TRP A 400 13.79 7.61 -0.50
N GLY A 401 14.52 8.67 -0.76
CA GLY A 401 15.96 8.62 -1.04
C GLY A 401 16.39 9.91 -1.73
N PHE A 402 16.87 9.84 -2.99
CA PHE A 402 17.03 11.01 -3.84
C PHE A 402 16.13 10.92 -5.08
N GLU A 403 15.76 12.06 -5.64
CA GLU A 403 14.81 12.21 -6.71
C GLU A 403 15.26 11.57 -8.04
N ASP A 404 14.29 11.17 -8.88
CA ASP A 404 14.52 10.48 -10.17
C ASP A 404 15.36 11.29 -11.15
N ARG A 405 15.30 12.62 -11.11
CA ARG A 405 16.16 13.48 -11.94
C ARG A 405 17.65 13.21 -11.72
N LYS A 406 18.08 13.04 -10.46
CA LYS A 406 19.46 12.66 -10.14
C LYS A 406 19.74 11.24 -10.58
N LEU A 407 18.81 10.32 -10.37
CA LEU A 407 18.97 8.93 -10.84
C LEU A 407 19.21 8.89 -12.34
N TYR A 408 18.38 9.55 -13.15
CA TYR A 408 18.59 9.63 -14.60
C TYR A 408 19.94 10.25 -14.97
N HIS A 409 20.40 11.25 -14.23
CA HIS A 409 21.71 11.85 -14.47
C HIS A 409 22.84 10.85 -14.18
N PHE A 410 22.81 10.15 -13.07
CA PHE A 410 23.84 9.18 -12.70
C PHE A 410 23.83 7.96 -13.62
N VAL A 411 22.64 7.48 -14.00
CA VAL A 411 22.50 6.35 -14.93
C VAL A 411 23.05 6.65 -16.33
N LYS A 412 23.08 7.92 -16.76
CA LYS A 412 23.81 8.31 -18.00
C LYS A 412 25.30 8.00 -17.87
N ASP A 413 25.93 8.38 -16.77
CA ASP A 413 27.35 8.10 -16.50
C ASP A 413 27.60 6.57 -16.45
N GLU A 414 26.68 5.81 -15.82
CA GLU A 414 26.79 4.35 -15.73
C GLU A 414 26.65 3.68 -17.10
N LEU A 415 25.72 4.13 -17.95
CA LEU A 415 25.56 3.63 -19.32
C LEU A 415 26.77 3.95 -20.16
N ASP A 416 27.35 5.14 -20.04
CA ASP A 416 28.59 5.50 -20.73
C ASP A 416 29.74 4.59 -20.26
N SER A 417 29.83 4.31 -18.97
CA SER A 417 30.86 3.42 -18.41
C SER A 417 30.72 1.98 -18.91
N ILE A 418 29.51 1.38 -18.73
CA ILE A 418 29.30 -0.04 -19.04
C ILE A 418 29.31 -0.33 -20.54
N SER A 419 28.89 0.64 -21.37
CA SER A 419 28.85 0.49 -22.83
C SER A 419 30.24 0.50 -23.48
N ASN A 420 31.25 1.02 -22.78
CA ASN A 420 32.65 1.03 -23.25
C ASN A 420 33.39 -0.27 -22.96
N LEU A 421 32.77 -1.23 -22.26
CA LEU A 421 33.35 -2.55 -22.03
C LEU A 421 33.17 -3.47 -23.24
N ASP A 422 34.10 -4.37 -23.48
CA ASP A 422 34.07 -5.33 -24.62
C ASP A 422 33.04 -6.46 -24.46
N LYS A 423 32.03 -6.27 -23.63
CA LYS A 423 30.99 -7.26 -23.35
C LYS A 423 29.60 -6.64 -23.51
N PRO A 424 28.59 -7.43 -23.86
CA PRO A 424 27.22 -6.94 -23.82
C PRO A 424 26.85 -6.55 -22.39
N PHE A 425 25.95 -5.59 -22.24
CA PHE A 425 25.52 -5.12 -20.94
C PHE A 425 24.00 -5.26 -20.73
N ALA A 426 23.62 -5.37 -19.47
CA ALA A 426 22.24 -5.22 -19.01
C ALA A 426 22.20 -4.21 -17.86
N LEU A 427 21.39 -3.16 -18.00
CA LEU A 427 21.14 -2.19 -16.97
C LEU A 427 19.68 -2.25 -16.54
N TYR A 428 19.46 -2.29 -15.25
CA TYR A 428 18.14 -2.24 -14.62
C TYR A 428 18.06 -0.98 -13.79
N MET A 429 16.98 -0.23 -13.88
CA MET A 429 16.78 0.93 -13.01
C MET A 429 15.35 0.98 -12.48
N LEU A 430 15.20 1.53 -11.28
CA LEU A 430 13.91 1.73 -10.62
C LEU A 430 13.75 3.20 -10.22
N THR A 431 12.69 3.85 -10.71
CA THR A 431 12.29 5.20 -10.30
C THR A 431 11.53 5.17 -8.99
N VAL A 432 11.34 6.34 -8.35
CA VAL A 432 10.67 6.43 -7.05
C VAL A 432 9.72 7.62 -6.91
N ASP A 433 9.85 8.67 -7.74
CA ASP A 433 9.11 9.91 -7.56
C ASP A 433 7.59 9.74 -7.67
N THR A 434 7.11 8.68 -8.30
CA THR A 434 5.69 8.31 -8.36
C THR A 434 5.24 7.35 -7.25
N HIS A 435 6.05 7.18 -6.18
CA HIS A 435 5.66 6.34 -5.05
C HIS A 435 4.54 6.99 -4.25
N GLN A 436 3.57 6.15 -3.88
CA GLN A 436 2.42 6.59 -3.09
C GLN A 436 2.82 7.07 -1.67
N PRO A 437 1.97 7.89 -0.98
CA PRO A 437 0.60 8.25 -1.37
C PRO A 437 0.49 9.48 -2.27
N GLN A 438 1.50 10.34 -2.34
CA GLN A 438 1.39 11.65 -3.01
C GLN A 438 2.39 11.87 -4.15
N GLY A 439 3.37 10.96 -4.30
CA GLY A 439 4.50 11.18 -5.17
C GLY A 439 5.42 12.30 -4.68
N PHE A 440 6.50 12.52 -5.42
CA PHE A 440 7.43 13.63 -5.23
C PHE A 440 7.48 14.48 -6.51
N LEU A 441 7.29 15.78 -6.36
CA LEU A 441 7.43 16.73 -7.48
C LEU A 441 8.79 17.41 -7.37
N ASP A 442 9.70 17.09 -8.29
CA ASP A 442 10.99 17.76 -8.37
C ASP A 442 10.81 19.24 -8.75
N ASP A 443 11.55 20.13 -8.08
CA ASP A 443 11.45 21.58 -8.26
C ASP A 443 11.78 22.05 -9.70
N SER A 444 12.49 21.23 -10.49
CA SER A 444 12.76 21.50 -11.89
C SER A 444 11.56 21.30 -12.79
N CYS A 445 10.59 20.49 -12.35
CA CYS A 445 9.34 20.27 -13.06
C CYS A 445 8.33 21.35 -12.70
N LYS A 446 8.28 22.41 -13.47
CA LYS A 446 7.30 23.50 -13.30
C LYS A 446 5.93 23.10 -13.87
N VAL A 447 5.32 22.08 -13.29
CA VAL A 447 3.99 21.60 -13.69
C VAL A 447 2.94 22.15 -12.74
N SER A 448 1.87 22.74 -13.28
CA SER A 448 0.70 23.17 -12.49
C SER A 448 -0.44 22.16 -12.59
N LEU A 449 -1.29 22.08 -11.55
CA LEU A 449 -2.51 21.26 -11.57
C LEU A 449 -3.40 21.58 -12.77
N LYS A 450 -3.47 22.86 -13.18
CA LYS A 450 -4.23 23.31 -14.33
C LYS A 450 -3.72 22.68 -15.64
N GLU A 451 -2.40 22.57 -15.83
CA GLU A 451 -1.80 21.95 -17.02
C GLU A 451 -2.09 20.46 -17.12
N VAL A 452 -2.26 19.79 -16.00
CA VAL A 452 -2.65 18.37 -15.94
C VAL A 452 -4.18 18.17 -15.88
N GLY A 453 -4.96 19.24 -15.99
CA GLY A 453 -6.42 19.18 -16.03
C GLY A 453 -7.08 18.86 -14.68
N VAL A 454 -6.41 19.18 -13.58
CA VAL A 454 -6.88 18.97 -12.21
C VAL A 454 -7.22 20.32 -11.58
N ALA A 455 -8.26 20.38 -10.75
CA ALA A 455 -8.66 21.59 -10.05
C ALA A 455 -7.54 22.10 -9.12
N GLU A 456 -7.31 23.42 -9.08
CA GLU A 456 -6.22 24.04 -8.32
C GLU A 456 -6.33 23.83 -6.79
N ASP A 457 -7.53 23.54 -6.30
CA ASP A 457 -7.82 23.22 -4.89
C ASP A 457 -7.63 21.73 -4.55
N ASN A 458 -7.22 20.91 -5.52
CA ASN A 458 -6.95 19.50 -5.26
C ASN A 458 -5.73 19.36 -4.32
N VAL A 459 -5.98 18.71 -3.19
CA VAL A 459 -4.91 18.40 -2.20
C VAL A 459 -3.99 17.26 -2.65
N ASN A 460 -4.39 16.48 -3.66
CA ASN A 460 -3.58 15.38 -4.17
C ASN A 460 -2.69 15.87 -5.32
N ARG A 461 -1.38 15.99 -5.07
CA ARG A 461 -0.36 16.43 -6.04
C ARG A 461 0.20 15.29 -6.91
N PHE A 462 -0.31 14.09 -6.77
CA PHE A 462 0.16 12.92 -7.51
C PHE A 462 0.10 13.09 -9.04
N PRO A 463 -0.94 13.72 -9.64
CA PRO A 463 -0.95 14.00 -11.08
C PRO A 463 0.21 14.86 -11.59
N GLU A 464 0.71 15.79 -10.77
CA GLU A 464 1.89 16.60 -11.12
C GLU A 464 3.17 15.77 -11.08
N ALA A 465 3.29 14.87 -10.08
CA ALA A 465 4.42 13.93 -9.99
C ALA A 465 4.43 12.97 -11.20
N LEU A 466 3.26 12.45 -11.61
CA LEU A 466 3.11 11.63 -12.82
C LEU A 466 3.56 12.39 -14.08
N ARG A 467 3.15 13.66 -14.21
CA ARG A 467 3.54 14.51 -15.34
C ARG A 467 5.06 14.75 -15.36
N CYS A 468 5.65 15.04 -14.19
CA CYS A 468 7.07 15.23 -14.05
C CYS A 468 7.85 13.97 -14.46
N ALA A 469 7.48 12.80 -13.92
CA ALA A 469 8.10 11.51 -14.26
C ALA A 469 8.01 11.22 -15.77
N SER A 470 6.86 11.53 -16.41
CA SER A 470 6.66 11.37 -17.85
C SER A 470 7.63 12.21 -18.68
N MET A 471 7.82 13.48 -18.32
CA MET A 471 8.74 14.41 -18.99
C MET A 471 10.21 13.97 -18.81
N GLN A 472 10.59 13.55 -17.60
CA GLN A 472 11.95 13.09 -17.29
C GLN A 472 12.29 11.82 -18.06
N LEU A 473 11.37 10.86 -18.12
CA LEU A 473 11.53 9.64 -18.90
C LEU A 473 11.74 9.94 -20.40
N GLU A 474 10.88 10.78 -21.00
CA GLU A 474 11.01 11.14 -22.41
C GLU A 474 12.38 11.80 -22.71
N SER A 475 12.81 12.71 -21.82
CA SER A 475 14.13 13.33 -21.93
C SER A 475 15.27 12.29 -21.87
N PHE A 476 15.16 11.30 -20.97
CA PHE A 476 16.15 10.23 -20.85
C PHE A 476 16.17 9.31 -22.06
N ILE A 477 15.01 8.90 -22.58
CA ILE A 477 14.89 8.09 -23.81
C ILE A 477 15.49 8.86 -25.02
N ASN A 478 15.22 10.17 -25.13
CA ASN A 478 15.77 10.99 -26.22
C ASN A 478 17.30 11.08 -26.13
N TRP A 479 17.86 11.24 -24.92
CA TRP A 479 19.30 11.17 -24.74
C TRP A 479 19.87 9.79 -25.15
N MET A 480 19.21 8.68 -24.79
CA MET A 480 19.66 7.34 -25.22
C MET A 480 19.65 7.19 -26.75
N ARG A 481 18.68 7.79 -27.45
CA ARG A 481 18.61 7.74 -28.93
C ARG A 481 19.83 8.36 -29.62
N GLU A 482 20.53 9.25 -28.95
CA GLU A 482 21.74 9.90 -29.46
C GLU A 482 23.00 9.07 -29.24
N GLN A 483 22.92 7.97 -28.49
CA GLN A 483 24.08 7.18 -28.11
C GLN A 483 24.47 6.14 -29.18
N PRO A 484 25.78 5.87 -29.38
CA PRO A 484 26.27 4.94 -30.42
C PRO A 484 25.86 3.48 -30.18
N TRP A 485 25.45 3.14 -28.96
CA TRP A 485 25.00 1.80 -28.60
C TRP A 485 23.48 1.65 -28.73
N PHE A 486 22.70 2.69 -28.99
CA PHE A 486 21.23 2.69 -28.95
C PHE A 486 20.62 1.61 -29.84
N GLU A 487 21.01 1.52 -31.11
CA GLU A 487 20.48 0.54 -32.09
C GLU A 487 20.78 -0.93 -31.71
N LYS A 488 21.79 -1.13 -30.86
CA LYS A 488 22.21 -2.44 -30.36
C LYS A 488 21.60 -2.76 -28.99
N THR A 489 20.69 -1.92 -28.49
CA THR A 489 20.13 -2.03 -27.15
C THR A 489 18.61 -2.13 -27.22
N VAL A 490 18.08 -3.16 -26.57
CA VAL A 490 16.65 -3.31 -26.32
C VAL A 490 16.32 -2.55 -25.04
N ILE A 491 15.32 -1.68 -25.08
CA ILE A 491 14.92 -0.88 -23.93
C ILE A 491 13.48 -1.22 -23.55
N PHE A 492 13.29 -1.86 -22.41
CA PHE A 492 11.99 -2.07 -21.81
C PHE A 492 11.65 -0.93 -20.85
N VAL A 493 10.44 -0.38 -20.97
CA VAL A 493 9.86 0.55 -20.01
C VAL A 493 8.60 -0.10 -19.46
N MET A 494 8.59 -0.37 -18.16
CA MET A 494 7.52 -1.11 -17.50
C MET A 494 7.16 -0.45 -16.17
N GLY A 495 5.87 -0.35 -15.86
CA GLY A 495 5.45 -0.17 -14.46
C GLY A 495 5.94 -1.36 -13.63
N ASP A 496 6.50 -1.13 -12.45
CA ASP A 496 6.91 -2.22 -11.57
C ASP A 496 5.67 -2.98 -11.04
N HIS A 497 4.63 -2.27 -10.69
CA HIS A 497 3.28 -2.75 -10.38
C HIS A 497 2.25 -1.64 -10.58
N ALA A 498 0.98 -1.91 -10.35
CA ALA A 498 -0.08 -0.91 -10.32
C ALA A 498 -0.19 -0.24 -8.95
N THR A 499 -0.61 1.02 -8.91
CA THR A 499 -0.80 1.79 -7.67
C THR A 499 -1.79 1.11 -6.73
N LEU A 500 -1.41 0.92 -5.48
CA LEU A 500 -2.20 0.21 -4.47
C LEU A 500 -3.03 1.15 -3.58
N SER A 501 -2.57 2.39 -3.36
CA SER A 501 -3.20 3.31 -2.43
C SER A 501 -4.53 3.87 -2.94
N LEU A 502 -5.58 3.72 -2.14
CA LEU A 502 -6.89 4.29 -2.42
C LEU A 502 -6.86 5.83 -2.33
N SER A 503 -6.08 6.40 -1.41
CA SER A 503 -5.94 7.86 -1.29
C SER A 503 -5.22 8.47 -2.49
N THR A 504 -4.24 7.77 -3.05
CA THR A 504 -3.56 8.18 -4.29
C THR A 504 -4.52 8.15 -5.47
N LYS A 505 -5.39 7.14 -5.53
CA LYS A 505 -6.40 6.99 -6.60
C LYS A 505 -7.59 7.93 -6.45
N ALA A 506 -7.77 8.56 -5.29
CA ALA A 506 -8.86 9.52 -5.06
C ALA A 506 -8.75 10.71 -6.04
N GLY A 507 -9.76 10.89 -6.87
CA GLY A 507 -9.78 11.92 -7.92
C GLY A 507 -9.07 11.55 -9.22
N LEU A 508 -8.47 10.35 -9.32
CA LEU A 508 -7.94 9.81 -10.58
C LEU A 508 -9.02 8.99 -11.33
N PRO A 509 -8.86 8.80 -12.65
CA PRO A 509 -9.77 7.97 -13.43
C PRO A 509 -9.83 6.55 -12.87
N GLN A 510 -11.03 6.10 -12.54
CA GLN A 510 -11.26 4.73 -12.11
C GLN A 510 -11.51 3.84 -13.32
N SER A 511 -10.91 2.66 -13.34
CA SER A 511 -11.14 1.63 -14.36
C SER A 511 -11.41 0.31 -13.68
N GLU A 512 -12.31 -0.49 -14.27
CA GLU A 512 -12.58 -1.87 -13.81
C GLU A 512 -11.34 -2.77 -13.96
N SER A 513 -10.48 -2.46 -14.96
CA SER A 513 -9.24 -3.17 -15.20
C SER A 513 -8.05 -2.21 -15.08
N ILE A 514 -7.08 -2.57 -14.26
CA ILE A 514 -5.88 -1.80 -14.01
C ILE A 514 -4.71 -2.49 -14.71
N TYR A 515 -4.04 -1.73 -15.58
CA TYR A 515 -2.89 -2.20 -16.36
C TYR A 515 -1.67 -1.34 -16.06
N TRP A 516 -0.53 -1.97 -15.72
CA TRP A 516 0.74 -1.26 -15.67
C TRP A 516 1.30 -1.04 -17.09
N THR A 517 1.99 0.08 -17.26
CA THR A 517 2.64 0.48 -18.52
C THR A 517 3.66 -0.56 -18.97
N ASN A 518 3.67 -0.91 -20.26
CA ASN A 518 4.64 -1.83 -20.84
C ASN A 518 4.85 -1.59 -22.32
N PHE A 519 6.05 -1.17 -22.70
CA PHE A 519 6.48 -1.07 -24.09
C PHE A 519 7.96 -1.33 -24.25
N VAL A 520 8.38 -1.67 -25.46
CA VAL A 520 9.78 -1.96 -25.79
C VAL A 520 10.24 -1.19 -27.02
N ILE A 521 11.44 -0.63 -26.94
CA ILE A 521 12.14 0.06 -28.02
C ILE A 521 13.24 -0.87 -28.56
N ASN A 522 13.44 -0.90 -29.88
CA ASN A 522 14.46 -1.68 -30.56
C ASN A 522 14.39 -3.20 -30.32
N ALA A 523 13.18 -3.74 -30.07
CA ALA A 523 13.03 -5.20 -29.97
C ALA A 523 13.61 -5.88 -31.21
N HIS A 524 14.41 -6.93 -31.00
CA HIS A 524 14.91 -7.77 -32.08
C HIS A 524 13.87 -8.80 -32.45
N LEU A 525 13.04 -8.48 -33.44
CA LEU A 525 12.03 -9.39 -33.96
C LEU A 525 12.51 -9.93 -35.31
N ASP A 526 12.72 -11.24 -35.39
CA ASP A 526 12.92 -11.90 -36.69
C ASP A 526 11.69 -11.70 -37.58
N SER A 527 11.90 -11.76 -38.90
CA SER A 527 10.91 -11.47 -39.94
C SER A 527 9.61 -12.29 -39.89
N GLY A 528 9.44 -13.17 -38.91
CA GLY A 528 8.22 -13.96 -38.65
C GLY A 528 7.60 -13.79 -37.26
N LYS A 529 8.24 -13.05 -36.35
CA LYS A 529 7.70 -12.80 -35.00
C LYS A 529 6.86 -11.53 -35.01
N THR A 530 5.56 -11.69 -34.79
CA THR A 530 4.62 -10.57 -34.65
C THR A 530 4.01 -10.61 -33.26
N TYR A 531 3.94 -9.47 -32.60
CA TYR A 531 3.14 -9.33 -31.39
C TYR A 531 1.66 -9.29 -31.74
N ARG A 532 0.89 -10.18 -31.15
CA ARG A 532 -0.57 -10.16 -31.24
C ARG A 532 -1.13 -9.16 -30.24
N GLN A 533 -1.69 -8.05 -30.73
CA GLN A 533 -2.32 -7.05 -29.87
C GLN A 533 -3.53 -7.61 -29.11
N GLY A 534 -3.81 -7.05 -27.94
CA GLY A 534 -4.96 -7.38 -27.14
C GLY A 534 -4.79 -8.67 -26.30
N ARG A 535 -3.57 -9.13 -26.10
CA ARG A 535 -3.28 -10.25 -25.21
C ARG A 535 -3.48 -9.85 -23.73
N THR A 536 -4.01 -10.79 -22.96
CA THR A 536 -4.09 -10.64 -21.49
C THR A 536 -2.88 -11.35 -20.88
N TYR A 537 -2.05 -10.60 -20.14
CA TYR A 537 -0.79 -11.10 -19.60
C TYR A 537 -0.45 -10.48 -18.24
N SER A 538 0.47 -11.09 -17.53
CA SER A 538 0.93 -10.70 -16.22
C SER A 538 2.43 -10.43 -16.17
N SER A 539 2.93 -10.06 -14.98
CA SER A 539 4.37 -9.92 -14.73
C SER A 539 5.15 -11.19 -15.05
N LEU A 540 4.54 -12.37 -14.89
CA LEU A 540 5.19 -13.67 -15.11
C LEU A 540 5.65 -13.86 -16.56
N ASP A 541 4.95 -13.25 -17.52
CA ASP A 541 5.17 -13.41 -18.97
C ASP A 541 6.33 -12.55 -19.49
N MET A 542 6.88 -11.65 -18.65
CA MET A 542 7.92 -10.71 -19.09
C MET A 542 9.30 -11.37 -19.22
N PHE A 543 9.65 -12.34 -18.39
CA PHE A 543 10.94 -13.02 -18.47
C PHE A 543 11.20 -13.63 -19.87
N PRO A 544 10.34 -14.52 -20.40
CA PRO A 544 10.52 -15.03 -21.76
C PRO A 544 10.40 -13.93 -22.83
N THR A 545 9.52 -12.95 -22.64
CA THR A 545 9.32 -11.85 -23.60
C THR A 545 10.55 -10.97 -23.73
N ILE A 546 11.24 -10.66 -22.62
CA ILE A 546 12.47 -9.89 -22.62
C ILE A 546 13.57 -10.65 -23.37
N LEU A 547 13.79 -11.93 -23.08
CA LEU A 547 14.79 -12.74 -23.76
C LEU A 547 14.56 -12.78 -25.27
N GLU A 548 13.32 -13.02 -25.70
CA GLU A 548 13.01 -13.05 -27.14
C GLU A 548 13.12 -11.66 -27.80
N SER A 549 12.81 -10.59 -27.08
CA SER A 549 13.05 -9.23 -27.57
C SER A 549 14.52 -8.91 -27.77
N MET A 550 15.42 -9.56 -27.02
CA MET A 550 16.88 -9.41 -27.16
C MET A 550 17.46 -10.24 -28.32
N GLY A 551 16.66 -11.09 -28.97
CA GLY A 551 17.10 -11.98 -30.04
C GLY A 551 17.53 -13.36 -29.55
N PHE A 552 17.09 -13.77 -28.37
CA PHE A 552 17.17 -15.18 -27.97
C PHE A 552 15.92 -15.95 -28.45
N GLU A 553 16.10 -17.18 -28.83
CA GLU A 553 15.02 -18.11 -29.13
C GLU A 553 14.84 -19.07 -27.97
N LEU A 554 13.59 -19.22 -27.52
CA LEU A 554 13.22 -20.10 -26.43
C LEU A 554 12.43 -21.29 -26.96
N GLU A 555 12.79 -22.49 -26.51
CA GLU A 555 12.01 -23.68 -26.79
C GLU A 555 10.61 -23.52 -26.23
N ASN A 556 9.58 -23.72 -27.09
CA ASN A 556 8.16 -23.55 -26.75
C ASN A 556 7.78 -22.14 -26.24
N HIS A 557 8.62 -21.12 -26.42
CA HIS A 557 8.37 -19.74 -26.01
C HIS A 557 7.98 -19.61 -24.52
N ALA A 558 8.50 -20.47 -23.66
CA ALA A 558 8.14 -20.55 -22.25
C ALA A 558 9.37 -20.71 -21.36
N ILE A 559 9.34 -20.07 -20.19
CA ILE A 559 10.33 -20.22 -19.12
C ILE A 559 9.70 -19.84 -17.78
N ALA A 560 10.02 -20.56 -16.72
CA ALA A 560 9.36 -20.44 -15.41
C ALA A 560 7.83 -20.62 -15.57
N LEU A 561 7.00 -19.72 -15.03
CA LEU A 561 5.55 -19.72 -15.26
C LEU A 561 5.14 -18.86 -16.47
N GLY A 562 6.07 -18.17 -17.11
CA GLY A 562 5.80 -17.21 -18.16
C GLY A 562 5.70 -17.81 -19.55
N LYS A 563 4.89 -17.19 -20.39
CA LYS A 563 4.81 -17.38 -21.86
C LYS A 563 5.22 -16.09 -22.56
N SER A 564 6.09 -16.20 -23.55
CA SER A 564 6.44 -15.05 -24.37
C SER A 564 5.22 -14.45 -25.06
N LEU A 565 5.11 -13.13 -25.06
CA LEU A 565 4.02 -12.41 -25.73
C LEU A 565 4.11 -12.49 -27.27
N TYR A 566 5.20 -13.04 -27.80
CA TYR A 566 5.37 -13.33 -29.23
C TYR A 566 4.85 -14.73 -29.62
N ALA A 567 4.44 -15.55 -28.63
CA ALA A 567 3.90 -16.88 -28.88
C ALA A 567 2.40 -16.84 -29.16
N ASP A 568 1.91 -17.77 -29.98
CA ASP A 568 0.47 -17.96 -30.20
C ASP A 568 -0.22 -18.70 -29.05
N SER A 569 0.55 -19.45 -28.25
CA SER A 569 0.03 -20.18 -27.08
C SER A 569 -0.47 -19.21 -26.00
N PRO A 570 -1.56 -19.56 -25.28
CA PRO A 570 -2.14 -18.70 -24.26
C PRO A 570 -1.20 -18.51 -23.06
N THR A 571 -1.20 -17.30 -22.48
CA THR A 571 -0.61 -17.04 -21.15
C THR A 571 -1.41 -17.75 -20.06
N LEU A 572 -0.86 -17.85 -18.85
CA LEU A 572 -1.62 -18.42 -17.72
C LEU A 572 -2.86 -17.58 -17.39
N LEU A 573 -2.75 -16.25 -17.56
CA LEU A 573 -3.86 -15.34 -17.31
C LEU A 573 -4.98 -15.53 -18.35
N GLU A 574 -4.65 -15.77 -19.63
CA GLU A 574 -5.61 -16.13 -20.68
C GLU A 574 -6.24 -17.51 -20.46
N LYS A 575 -5.44 -18.48 -19.95
CA LYS A 575 -5.89 -19.86 -19.71
C LYS A 575 -6.85 -19.97 -18.53
N TYR A 576 -6.56 -19.31 -17.42
CA TYR A 576 -7.29 -19.50 -16.16
C TYR A 576 -8.20 -18.32 -15.79
N GLY A 577 -7.95 -17.12 -16.34
CA GLY A 577 -8.56 -15.87 -15.89
C GLY A 577 -8.00 -15.40 -14.53
N GLN A 578 -8.15 -14.11 -14.25
CA GLN A 578 -7.55 -13.43 -13.07
C GLN A 578 -7.85 -14.15 -11.74
N LYS A 579 -9.14 -14.35 -11.44
CA LYS A 579 -9.57 -14.89 -10.14
C LYS A 579 -9.06 -16.31 -9.88
N THR A 580 -9.07 -17.17 -10.90
CA THR A 580 -8.60 -18.55 -10.76
C THR A 580 -7.09 -18.58 -10.65
N LEU A 581 -6.39 -17.82 -11.50
CA LEU A 581 -4.94 -17.75 -11.46
C LEU A 581 -4.43 -17.22 -10.10
N ASP A 582 -5.06 -16.16 -9.58
CA ASP A 582 -4.72 -15.63 -8.27
C ASP A 582 -4.89 -16.65 -7.14
N SER A 583 -5.93 -17.49 -7.22
CA SER A 583 -6.15 -18.57 -6.25
C SER A 583 -5.06 -19.64 -6.34
N LEU A 584 -4.69 -20.05 -7.56
CA LEU A 584 -3.65 -21.05 -7.82
C LEU A 584 -2.26 -20.56 -7.42
N LEU A 585 -1.93 -19.29 -7.69
CA LEU A 585 -0.66 -18.70 -7.30
C LEU A 585 -0.52 -18.49 -5.78
N ARG A 586 -1.64 -18.28 -5.07
CA ARG A 586 -1.65 -18.18 -3.60
C ARG A 586 -1.59 -19.52 -2.89
N GLU A 587 -1.88 -20.60 -3.59
CA GLU A 587 -1.81 -21.92 -3.00
C GLU A 587 -0.38 -22.19 -2.52
N ARG A 588 -0.21 -22.49 -1.22
CA ARG A 588 1.08 -22.84 -0.69
C ARG A 588 1.50 -24.21 -1.25
N SER A 589 2.61 -24.22 -1.95
CA SER A 589 3.06 -25.36 -2.73
C SER A 589 4.44 -25.83 -2.30
N ILE A 590 4.62 -27.14 -2.18
CA ILE A 590 5.93 -27.74 -1.88
C ILE A 590 6.96 -27.36 -2.95
N GLN A 591 6.54 -27.33 -4.23
CA GLN A 591 7.42 -26.93 -5.34
C GLN A 591 7.86 -25.47 -5.19
N TYR A 592 6.93 -24.60 -4.84
CA TYR A 592 7.22 -23.18 -4.64
C TYR A 592 8.14 -22.97 -3.43
N ASP A 593 7.87 -23.63 -2.30
CA ASP A 593 8.72 -23.55 -1.11
C ASP A 593 10.14 -24.05 -1.42
N TYR A 594 10.30 -25.04 -2.30
CA TYR A 594 11.61 -25.48 -2.77
C TYR A 594 12.37 -24.37 -3.53
N PHE A 595 11.73 -23.65 -4.44
CA PHE A 595 12.38 -22.54 -5.18
C PHE A 595 12.74 -21.37 -4.28
N LEU A 596 11.89 -21.08 -3.28
CA LEU A 596 12.14 -19.96 -2.37
C LEU A 596 13.17 -20.34 -1.31
N MET A 597 13.05 -21.51 -0.73
CA MET A 597 13.68 -21.89 0.52
C MET A 597 14.75 -22.96 0.34
N GLY A 598 14.79 -23.62 -0.80
CA GLY A 598 15.69 -24.75 -1.04
C GLY A 598 15.36 -26.02 -0.25
N ARG A 599 14.10 -26.25 0.07
CA ARG A 599 13.64 -27.37 0.88
C ARG A 599 12.68 -28.26 0.15
#